data_0b0976c1624d9bd759e2ff9188e605af
#
_entry.id   0b0976c1624d9bd759e2ff9188e605af
#
_cell.length_a   1.000
_cell.length_b   1.000
_cell.length_c   1.000
_cell.angle_alpha   90.00
_cell.angle_beta   90.00
_cell.angle_gamma   90.00
#
_symmetry.space_group_name_H-M   'P 1'
#
loop_
_entity.id
_entity.type
_entity.pdbx_description
1 polymer ?
#
loop_
_entity_poly.entity_id
_entity_poly.type
_entity_poly.pdbx_seq_one_letter_code
_entity_poly.pdbx_strand_id
1 'polypeptide(L)'
;MRREKSRRKQYNEKAQTRIVCGLILVLGIVSFMQNHYDAYWKKSQTMTVITVNGCESQTPEAQLQIKLEKAVEDYMNLGQMIKTAPCYSTEDALDCVLQYDAEITAAAQRYGVEKAMIQAVLFQELRFYGIEDPGADAWVAMTYAEASLFRMIRKQDSSTGIAQIYAKTAIEAHNWKYGTEYDPSDIATLEQFWMGLQDDTCCIDTEAMVLAKIMDDRQVSIPLTEDETGQVMARYNGTNDWAQKYGAVTARYYAAFQEYDEID
;
A
#
# COMPACT_ATOMS: atom_id res chain seq x y z
N MET A 1 10.27 -11.49 -56.05
CA MET A 1 9.04 -10.66 -55.94
C MET A 1 7.89 -11.32 -55.18
N ARG A 2 7.39 -12.53 -55.51
CA ARG A 2 6.28 -13.18 -54.76
C ARG A 2 6.59 -13.50 -53.29
N ARG A 3 7.80 -13.99 -52.97
CA ARG A 3 8.22 -14.30 -51.58
C ARG A 3 8.34 -13.06 -50.67
N GLU A 4 8.70 -11.94 -51.24
CA GLU A 4 8.88 -10.68 -50.50
C GLU A 4 7.53 -10.03 -50.12
N LYS A 5 6.54 -10.10 -51.04
CA LYS A 5 5.17 -9.69 -50.76
C LYS A 5 4.51 -10.52 -49.65
N SER A 6 4.78 -11.84 -49.63
CA SER A 6 4.25 -12.73 -48.61
C SER A 6 4.87 -12.40 -47.21
N ARG A 7 6.18 -12.15 -47.12
CA ARG A 7 6.84 -11.77 -45.87
C ARG A 7 6.34 -10.43 -45.32
N ARG A 8 6.14 -9.41 -46.19
CA ARG A 8 5.56 -8.11 -45.78
C ARG A 8 4.13 -8.27 -45.29
N LYS A 9 3.30 -9.11 -45.92
CA LYS A 9 1.93 -9.33 -45.47
C LYS A 9 1.92 -10.01 -44.09
N GLN A 10 2.74 -11.03 -43.87
CA GLN A 10 2.85 -11.74 -42.60
C GLN A 10 3.41 -10.85 -41.47
N TYR A 11 4.33 -9.90 -41.79
CA TYR A 11 4.85 -8.94 -40.83
C TYR A 11 3.77 -7.92 -40.42
N ASN A 12 2.98 -7.41 -41.38
CA ASN A 12 1.90 -6.47 -41.10
C ASN A 12 0.76 -7.13 -40.28
N GLU A 13 0.41 -8.39 -40.58
CA GLU A 13 -0.60 -9.13 -39.79
C GLU A 13 -0.14 -9.34 -38.36
N LYS A 14 1.12 -9.70 -38.12
CA LYS A 14 1.69 -9.81 -36.76
C LYS A 14 1.76 -8.46 -36.04
N ALA A 15 2.07 -7.37 -36.76
CA ALA A 15 2.09 -6.04 -36.16
C ALA A 15 0.67 -5.56 -35.77
N GLN A 16 -0.34 -5.81 -36.61
CA GLN A 16 -1.74 -5.50 -36.32
C GLN A 16 -2.26 -6.32 -35.14
N THR A 17 -1.96 -7.62 -35.08
CA THR A 17 -2.33 -8.47 -33.92
C THR A 17 -1.71 -7.95 -32.63
N ARG A 18 -0.46 -7.51 -32.64
CA ARG A 18 0.22 -6.94 -31.47
C ARG A 18 -0.41 -5.64 -31.00
N ILE A 19 -0.81 -4.75 -31.93
CA ILE A 19 -1.49 -3.49 -31.61
C ILE A 19 -2.86 -3.78 -31.00
N VAL A 20 -3.62 -4.73 -31.55
CA VAL A 20 -4.94 -5.12 -31.02
C VAL A 20 -4.81 -5.75 -29.63
N CYS A 21 -3.86 -6.65 -29.42
CA CYS A 21 -3.60 -7.21 -28.10
C CYS A 21 -3.20 -6.14 -27.07
N GLY A 22 -2.34 -5.20 -27.47
CA GLY A 22 -1.97 -4.06 -26.62
C GLY A 22 -3.17 -3.16 -26.24
N LEU A 23 -4.06 -2.88 -27.19
CA LEU A 23 -5.29 -2.12 -26.94
C LEU A 23 -6.27 -2.86 -26.02
N ILE A 24 -6.44 -4.17 -26.21
CA ILE A 24 -7.29 -5.00 -25.33
C ILE A 24 -6.73 -5.02 -23.90
N LEU A 25 -5.41 -5.09 -23.76
CA LEU A 25 -4.74 -5.07 -22.48
C LEU A 25 -4.94 -3.72 -21.77
N VAL A 26 -4.76 -2.59 -22.46
CA VAL A 26 -5.00 -1.24 -21.93
C VAL A 26 -6.47 -1.07 -21.52
N LEU A 27 -7.41 -1.53 -22.34
CA LEU A 27 -8.84 -1.49 -22.01
C LEU A 27 -9.17 -2.41 -20.81
N GLY A 28 -8.50 -3.54 -20.68
CA GLY A 28 -8.62 -4.45 -19.52
C GLY A 28 -8.13 -3.78 -18.24
N ILE A 29 -6.99 -3.10 -18.29
CA ILE A 29 -6.42 -2.35 -17.16
C ILE A 29 -7.35 -1.20 -16.76
N VAL A 30 -7.81 -0.39 -17.71
CA VAL A 30 -8.75 0.71 -17.47
C VAL A 30 -10.06 0.18 -16.86
N SER A 31 -10.58 -0.94 -17.35
CA SER A 31 -11.81 -1.56 -16.83
C SER A 31 -11.60 -2.14 -15.43
N PHE A 32 -10.43 -2.73 -15.15
CA PHE A 32 -10.06 -3.22 -13.82
C PHE A 32 -9.93 -2.05 -12.83
N MET A 33 -9.23 -0.98 -13.22
CA MET A 33 -9.11 0.24 -12.42
C MET A 33 -10.46 0.89 -12.14
N GLN A 34 -11.35 0.93 -13.14
CA GLN A 34 -12.70 1.50 -13.01
C GLN A 34 -13.58 0.64 -12.10
N ASN A 35 -13.51 -0.68 -12.19
CA ASN A 35 -14.26 -1.59 -11.31
C ASN A 35 -13.76 -1.52 -9.85
N HIS A 36 -12.46 -1.39 -9.64
CA HIS A 36 -11.88 -1.19 -8.31
C HIS A 36 -12.32 0.15 -7.72
N TYR A 37 -12.24 1.22 -8.50
CA TYR A 37 -12.70 2.56 -8.14
C TYR A 37 -14.20 2.59 -7.83
N ASP A 38 -15.04 1.98 -8.68
CA ASP A 38 -16.49 1.92 -8.49
C ASP A 38 -16.91 1.05 -7.28
N ALA A 39 -16.16 0.00 -6.96
CA ALA A 39 -16.42 -0.84 -5.80
C ALA A 39 -16.18 -0.08 -4.49
N TYR A 40 -15.14 0.73 -4.43
CA TYR A 40 -14.82 1.61 -3.30
C TYR A 40 -15.85 2.75 -3.17
N TRP A 41 -16.16 3.46 -4.26
CA TRP A 41 -17.11 4.58 -4.26
C TRP A 41 -18.54 4.16 -3.86
N LYS A 42 -18.98 2.98 -4.25
CA LYS A 42 -20.31 2.47 -3.84
C LYS A 42 -20.39 2.17 -2.35
N LYS A 43 -19.28 1.86 -1.70
CA LYS A 43 -19.24 1.57 -0.26
C LYS A 43 -19.27 2.84 0.58
N SER A 44 -18.60 3.92 0.14
CA SER A 44 -18.58 5.21 0.85
C SER A 44 -19.92 5.95 0.87
N GLN A 45 -20.81 5.70 -0.10
CA GLN A 45 -22.13 6.35 -0.15
C GLN A 45 -23.18 5.77 0.82
N THR A 46 -22.87 4.72 1.58
CA THR A 46 -23.83 4.07 2.48
C THR A 46 -23.75 4.53 3.93
N MET A 47 -22.82 5.38 4.31
CA MET A 47 -22.77 5.98 5.65
C MET A 47 -23.59 7.27 5.68
N THR A 48 -24.83 7.17 6.13
CA THR A 48 -25.70 8.31 6.40
C THR A 48 -25.25 8.97 7.71
N VAL A 49 -24.74 10.19 7.62
CA VAL A 49 -24.52 11.05 8.79
C VAL A 49 -25.87 11.31 9.47
N ILE A 50 -26.10 10.71 10.64
CA ILE A 50 -27.24 11.06 11.48
C ILE A 50 -26.85 12.32 12.28
N THR A 51 -27.20 13.48 11.75
CA THR A 51 -27.13 14.75 12.50
C THR A 51 -28.23 14.76 13.53
N VAL A 52 -27.93 14.46 14.77
CA VAL A 52 -28.85 14.64 15.90
C VAL A 52 -28.61 16.02 16.51
N ASN A 53 -29.65 16.82 16.55
CA ASN A 53 -29.65 18.18 17.05
C ASN A 53 -28.96 18.37 18.42
N GLY A 54 -27.90 19.13 18.47
CA GLY A 54 -27.62 20.05 19.58
C GLY A 54 -26.86 19.52 20.78
N CYS A 55 -26.29 18.31 20.77
CA CYS A 55 -25.27 17.88 21.72
C CYS A 55 -24.37 16.86 20.99
N GLU A 56 -23.32 17.35 20.36
CA GLU A 56 -22.31 16.53 19.72
C GLU A 56 -21.48 15.84 20.82
N SER A 57 -21.97 14.71 21.32
CA SER A 57 -21.08 13.68 21.84
C SER A 57 -20.34 13.17 20.62
N GLN A 58 -19.14 13.71 20.37
CA GLN A 58 -18.28 13.20 19.30
C GLN A 58 -17.96 11.75 19.65
N THR A 59 -18.29 10.83 18.74
CA THR A 59 -17.90 9.43 18.92
C THR A 59 -16.37 9.32 18.94
N PRO A 60 -15.79 8.27 19.53
CA PRO A 60 -14.35 8.04 19.49
C PRO A 60 -13.78 8.10 18.07
N GLU A 61 -14.49 7.56 17.07
CA GLU A 61 -14.10 7.60 15.66
C GLU A 61 -14.06 9.03 15.10
N ALA A 62 -15.05 9.86 15.43
CA ALA A 62 -15.08 11.26 15.00
C ALA A 62 -13.92 12.07 15.62
N GLN A 63 -13.56 11.79 16.87
CA GLN A 63 -12.40 12.39 17.52
C GLN A 63 -11.09 11.94 16.88
N LEU A 64 -10.97 10.66 16.57
CA LEU A 64 -9.83 10.10 15.86
C LEU A 64 -9.69 10.76 14.48
N GLN A 65 -10.76 10.84 13.70
CA GLN A 65 -10.77 11.47 12.38
C GLN A 65 -10.24 12.91 12.45
N ILE A 66 -10.72 13.72 13.40
CA ILE A 66 -10.27 15.12 13.58
C ILE A 66 -8.75 15.19 13.85
N LYS A 67 -8.21 14.28 14.68
CA LYS A 67 -6.78 14.23 14.97
C LYS A 67 -5.97 13.86 13.74
N LEU A 68 -6.44 12.88 12.99
CA LEU A 68 -5.80 12.44 11.74
C LEU A 68 -5.84 13.54 10.67
N GLU A 69 -6.97 14.23 10.48
CA GLU A 69 -7.09 15.36 9.55
C GLU A 69 -6.10 16.47 9.88
N LYS A 70 -5.98 16.83 11.15
CA LYS A 70 -5.02 17.84 11.60
C LYS A 70 -3.58 17.40 11.31
N ALA A 71 -3.22 16.16 11.57
CA ALA A 71 -1.87 15.67 11.32
C ALA A 71 -1.58 15.61 9.80
N VAL A 72 -2.56 15.27 8.98
CA VAL A 72 -2.46 15.33 7.50
C VAL A 72 -2.24 16.79 7.06
N GLU A 73 -3.03 17.73 7.57
CA GLU A 73 -2.89 19.17 7.24
C GLU A 73 -1.52 19.70 7.61
N ASP A 74 -1.05 19.40 8.82
CA ASP A 74 0.29 19.80 9.28
C ASP A 74 1.40 19.26 8.38
N TYR A 75 1.28 18.00 7.93
CA TYR A 75 2.23 17.39 7.01
C TYR A 75 2.21 18.07 5.63
N MET A 76 1.02 18.43 5.15
CA MET A 76 0.84 19.16 3.90
C MET A 76 1.46 20.55 3.93
N ASN A 77 1.32 21.24 5.05
CA ASN A 77 1.87 22.59 5.25
C ASN A 77 3.41 22.61 5.31
N LEU A 78 4.07 21.47 5.50
CA LEU A 78 5.52 21.34 5.41
C LEU A 78 6.07 21.40 3.98
N GLY A 79 5.23 21.73 2.99
CA GLY A 79 5.63 21.83 1.57
C GLY A 79 5.88 20.47 0.93
N GLN A 80 5.33 19.43 1.50
CA GLN A 80 5.40 18.09 0.94
C GLN A 80 4.45 18.02 -0.27
N MET A 81 4.99 17.68 -1.43
CA MET A 81 4.16 17.43 -2.60
C MET A 81 3.28 16.21 -2.31
N ILE A 82 2.00 16.48 -2.17
CA ILE A 82 1.03 15.40 -2.26
C ILE A 82 1.04 14.91 -3.69
N LYS A 83 1.00 13.59 -3.84
CA LYS A 83 0.65 13.00 -5.13
C LYS A 83 -0.60 13.69 -5.65
N THR A 84 -0.60 14.07 -6.90
CA THR A 84 -1.52 15.04 -7.51
C THR A 84 -3.00 14.67 -7.45
N ALA A 85 -3.35 13.45 -7.06
CA ALA A 85 -4.71 13.00 -6.82
C ALA A 85 -4.71 11.80 -5.87
N PRO A 86 -4.79 11.99 -4.55
CA PRO A 86 -4.94 10.88 -3.62
C PRO A 86 -6.27 10.16 -3.90
N CYS A 87 -6.23 8.83 -3.93
CA CYS A 87 -7.42 8.01 -4.17
C CYS A 87 -8.32 7.92 -2.95
N TYR A 88 -7.77 8.16 -1.74
CA TYR A 88 -8.50 8.10 -0.48
C TYR A 88 -8.54 9.45 0.21
N SER A 89 -9.72 9.87 0.69
CA SER A 89 -9.86 10.94 1.67
C SER A 89 -9.35 10.46 3.04
N THR A 90 -9.27 11.36 4.02
CA THR A 90 -8.96 10.97 5.41
C THR A 90 -10.02 10.02 5.96
N GLU A 91 -11.30 10.28 5.70
CA GLU A 91 -12.44 9.45 6.09
C GLU A 91 -12.34 8.06 5.43
N ASP A 92 -12.17 7.98 4.11
CA ASP A 92 -12.07 6.70 3.40
C ASP A 92 -10.87 5.86 3.88
N ALA A 93 -9.73 6.47 4.14
CA ALA A 93 -8.55 5.79 4.65
C ALA A 93 -8.77 5.27 6.07
N LEU A 94 -9.42 6.05 6.95
CA LEU A 94 -9.78 5.66 8.31
C LEU A 94 -10.78 4.49 8.29
N ASP A 95 -11.85 4.59 7.50
CA ASP A 95 -12.84 3.53 7.36
C ASP A 95 -12.20 2.22 6.89
N CYS A 96 -11.25 2.31 5.96
CA CYS A 96 -10.51 1.14 5.50
C CYS A 96 -9.68 0.51 6.63
N VAL A 97 -8.95 1.31 7.42
CA VAL A 97 -8.18 0.82 8.57
C VAL A 97 -9.08 0.15 9.60
N LEU A 98 -10.18 0.79 9.99
CA LEU A 98 -11.12 0.25 10.98
C LEU A 98 -11.84 -1.01 10.48
N GLN A 99 -12.06 -1.14 9.16
CA GLN A 99 -12.65 -2.35 8.58
C GLN A 99 -11.79 -3.60 8.83
N TYR A 100 -10.47 -3.47 8.89
CA TYR A 100 -9.51 -4.56 9.08
C TYR A 100 -9.06 -4.72 10.54
N ASP A 101 -9.83 -4.23 11.49
CA ASP A 101 -9.49 -4.23 12.92
C ASP A 101 -9.09 -5.63 13.45
N ALA A 102 -9.84 -6.66 13.09
CA ALA A 102 -9.59 -8.03 13.51
C ALA A 102 -8.28 -8.59 12.94
N GLU A 103 -8.02 -8.36 11.65
CA GLU A 103 -6.79 -8.77 10.96
C GLU A 103 -5.56 -8.05 11.51
N ILE A 104 -5.67 -6.75 11.74
CA ILE A 104 -4.63 -5.91 12.34
C ILE A 104 -4.32 -6.39 13.76
N THR A 105 -5.35 -6.64 14.58
CA THR A 105 -5.19 -7.15 15.94
C THR A 105 -4.48 -8.51 15.95
N ALA A 106 -4.89 -9.43 15.06
CA ALA A 106 -4.27 -10.75 14.93
C ALA A 106 -2.80 -10.67 14.48
N ALA A 107 -2.49 -9.79 13.54
CA ALA A 107 -1.13 -9.55 13.05
C ALA A 107 -0.25 -8.93 14.15
N ALA A 108 -0.75 -7.92 14.86
CA ALA A 108 -0.07 -7.29 16.00
C ALA A 108 0.35 -8.31 17.05
N GLN A 109 -0.58 -9.19 17.47
CA GLN A 109 -0.31 -10.25 18.42
C GLN A 109 0.70 -11.28 17.90
N ARG A 110 0.61 -11.65 16.62
CA ARG A 110 1.50 -12.65 15.98
C ARG A 110 2.95 -12.20 15.93
N TYR A 111 3.19 -10.94 15.66
CA TYR A 111 4.54 -10.41 15.46
C TYR A 111 5.07 -9.60 16.64
N GLY A 112 4.26 -9.33 17.66
CA GLY A 112 4.66 -8.59 18.86
C GLY A 112 4.91 -7.12 18.59
N VAL A 113 4.10 -6.52 17.70
CA VAL A 113 4.03 -5.07 17.45
C VAL A 113 2.74 -4.50 18.03
N GLU A 114 2.68 -3.20 18.25
CA GLU A 114 1.44 -2.57 18.70
C GLU A 114 0.45 -2.41 17.55
N LYS A 115 -0.84 -2.64 17.83
CA LYS A 115 -1.94 -2.49 16.88
C LYS A 115 -1.91 -1.11 16.20
N ALA A 116 -1.77 -0.06 17.00
CA ALA A 116 -1.68 1.32 16.54
C ALA A 116 -0.53 1.58 15.55
N MET A 117 0.56 0.79 15.60
CA MET A 117 1.66 0.92 14.63
C MET A 117 1.22 0.51 13.23
N ILE A 118 0.51 -0.63 13.12
CA ILE A 118 -0.02 -1.13 11.85
C ILE A 118 -1.10 -0.17 11.33
N GLN A 119 -2.03 0.26 12.20
CA GLN A 119 -3.07 1.23 11.84
C GLN A 119 -2.47 2.53 11.28
N ALA A 120 -1.41 3.05 11.90
CA ALA A 120 -0.77 4.29 11.51
C ALA A 120 -0.06 4.20 10.15
N VAL A 121 0.66 3.11 9.89
CA VAL A 121 1.34 2.91 8.61
C VAL A 121 0.32 2.67 7.51
N LEU A 122 -0.67 1.79 7.75
CA LEU A 122 -1.73 1.51 6.79
C LEU A 122 -2.51 2.79 6.43
N PHE A 123 -2.87 3.61 7.42
CA PHE A 123 -3.51 4.91 7.19
C PHE A 123 -2.64 5.83 6.33
N GLN A 124 -1.35 5.93 6.63
CA GLN A 124 -0.40 6.74 5.87
C GLN A 124 -0.33 6.28 4.41
N GLU A 125 -0.20 5.00 4.16
CA GLU A 125 -0.08 4.45 2.80
C GLU A 125 -1.38 4.65 2.01
N LEU A 126 -2.53 4.37 2.60
CA LEU A 126 -3.84 4.60 1.98
C LEU A 126 -4.07 6.09 1.69
N ARG A 127 -3.78 6.96 2.65
CA ARG A 127 -4.00 8.41 2.51
C ARG A 127 -3.15 9.02 1.40
N PHE A 128 -1.98 8.45 1.13
CA PHE A 128 -1.07 8.91 0.08
C PHE A 128 -1.02 7.99 -1.15
N TYR A 129 -1.90 7.00 -1.22
CA TYR A 129 -2.08 6.19 -2.42
C TYR A 129 -2.59 7.07 -3.57
N GLY A 130 -1.84 7.14 -4.66
CA GLY A 130 -2.11 8.00 -5.79
C GLY A 130 -2.50 7.23 -7.04
N ILE A 131 -2.97 7.93 -8.07
CA ILE A 131 -3.36 7.35 -9.36
C ILE A 131 -2.20 6.62 -10.07
N GLU A 132 -0.96 6.97 -9.76
CA GLU A 132 0.24 6.34 -10.30
C GLU A 132 0.52 4.95 -9.72
N ASP A 133 0.02 4.63 -8.52
CA ASP A 133 0.32 3.36 -7.85
C ASP A 133 -0.34 2.17 -8.57
N PRO A 134 -1.64 2.20 -8.93
CA PRO A 134 -2.24 1.17 -9.78
C PRO A 134 -1.54 1.02 -11.14
N GLY A 135 -1.01 2.12 -11.69
CA GLY A 135 -0.22 2.11 -12.91
C GLY A 135 1.09 1.35 -12.77
N ALA A 136 1.78 1.52 -11.63
CA ALA A 136 3.00 0.80 -11.30
C ALA A 136 2.74 -0.70 -11.13
N ASP A 137 1.66 -1.06 -10.43
CA ASP A 137 1.25 -2.44 -10.22
C ASP A 137 0.86 -3.13 -11.53
N ALA A 138 0.07 -2.45 -12.38
CA ALA A 138 -0.27 -2.95 -13.70
C ALA A 138 0.98 -3.23 -14.55
N TRP A 139 2.01 -2.39 -14.44
CA TRP A 139 3.27 -2.58 -15.14
C TRP A 139 4.04 -3.81 -14.64
N VAL A 140 4.10 -4.02 -13.33
CA VAL A 140 4.73 -5.20 -12.72
C VAL A 140 3.94 -6.47 -13.08
N ALA A 141 2.61 -6.45 -12.97
CA ALA A 141 1.74 -7.57 -13.38
C ALA A 141 1.95 -7.97 -14.84
N MET A 142 2.11 -7.00 -15.76
CA MET A 142 2.44 -7.27 -17.16
C MET A 142 3.82 -7.92 -17.33
N THR A 143 4.78 -7.56 -16.49
CA THR A 143 6.13 -8.16 -16.51
C THR A 143 6.07 -9.64 -16.16
N TYR A 144 5.20 -10.03 -15.23
CA TYR A 144 4.99 -11.43 -14.85
C TYR A 144 4.14 -12.22 -15.85
N ALA A 145 3.05 -11.63 -16.37
CA ALA A 145 2.11 -12.31 -17.27
C ALA A 145 2.71 -12.68 -18.64
N GLU A 146 3.65 -11.88 -19.17
CA GLU A 146 4.18 -12.06 -20.54
C GLU A 146 5.71 -11.94 -20.58
N ALA A 147 6.37 -12.96 -20.08
CA ALA A 147 7.83 -13.01 -19.95
C ALA A 147 8.63 -12.75 -21.24
N SER A 148 8.05 -12.87 -22.43
CA SER A 148 8.82 -12.82 -23.69
C SER A 148 8.83 -11.46 -24.40
N LEU A 149 7.78 -10.65 -24.27
CA LEU A 149 7.63 -9.40 -25.02
C LEU A 149 8.14 -8.15 -24.26
N PHE A 150 8.06 -8.17 -22.95
CA PHE A 150 8.38 -7.03 -22.09
C PHE A 150 9.67 -7.19 -21.27
N ARG A 151 10.42 -8.28 -21.47
CA ARG A 151 11.71 -8.53 -20.78
C ARG A 151 12.74 -7.40 -20.89
N MET A 152 12.57 -6.47 -21.81
CA MET A 152 13.48 -5.34 -22.00
C MET A 152 13.15 -4.11 -21.16
N ILE A 153 11.93 -4.03 -20.59
CA ILE A 153 11.47 -2.88 -19.81
C ILE A 153 11.07 -3.42 -18.43
N ARG A 154 12.07 -3.69 -17.59
CA ARG A 154 11.88 -4.46 -16.37
C ARG A 154 11.68 -3.57 -15.15
N LYS A 155 10.44 -3.28 -14.78
CA LYS A 155 10.12 -3.04 -13.37
C LYS A 155 9.66 -4.38 -12.80
N GLN A 156 10.49 -5.03 -12.00
CA GLN A 156 10.24 -6.35 -11.43
C GLN A 156 9.56 -6.29 -10.07
N ASP A 157 9.45 -5.11 -9.48
CA ASP A 157 8.89 -4.89 -8.16
C ASP A 157 8.30 -3.49 -8.05
N SER A 158 7.23 -3.32 -7.29
CA SER A 158 6.63 -2.05 -6.92
C SER A 158 6.17 -2.14 -5.48
N SER A 159 6.06 -0.99 -4.81
CA SER A 159 5.22 -0.94 -3.62
C SER A 159 3.79 -1.29 -4.02
N THR A 160 3.16 -2.22 -3.32
CA THR A 160 1.87 -2.76 -3.71
C THR A 160 1.01 -3.16 -2.52
N GLY A 161 -0.28 -3.43 -2.77
CA GLY A 161 -1.26 -3.71 -1.74
C GLY A 161 -1.59 -2.48 -0.89
N ILE A 162 -2.47 -2.66 0.09
CA ILE A 162 -2.95 -1.55 0.93
C ILE A 162 -1.89 -0.95 1.85
N ALA A 163 -0.82 -1.69 2.16
CA ALA A 163 0.31 -1.24 2.96
C ALA A 163 1.55 -0.85 2.13
N GLN A 164 1.43 -0.81 0.79
CA GLN A 164 2.45 -0.37 -0.17
C GLN A 164 3.85 -0.99 0.07
N ILE A 165 3.89 -2.32 0.16
CA ILE A 165 5.11 -3.08 0.44
C ILE A 165 5.76 -3.56 -0.86
N TYR A 166 7.09 -3.43 -0.97
CA TYR A 166 7.86 -4.08 -2.03
C TYR A 166 8.00 -5.57 -1.76
N ALA A 167 7.87 -6.42 -2.78
CA ALA A 167 8.08 -7.86 -2.64
C ALA A 167 9.45 -8.21 -2.06
N LYS A 168 10.50 -7.46 -2.41
CA LYS A 168 11.84 -7.62 -1.81
C LYS A 168 11.81 -7.43 -0.30
N THR A 169 11.14 -6.40 0.19
CA THR A 169 10.99 -6.12 1.62
C THR A 169 10.22 -7.25 2.31
N ALA A 170 9.16 -7.75 1.69
CA ALA A 170 8.40 -8.89 2.18
C ALA A 170 9.24 -10.16 2.27
N ILE A 171 10.06 -10.46 1.25
CA ILE A 171 11.00 -11.60 1.24
C ILE A 171 12.02 -11.49 2.38
N GLU A 172 12.63 -10.32 2.56
CA GLU A 172 13.59 -10.08 3.63
C GLU A 172 12.98 -10.26 5.01
N ALA A 173 11.76 -9.76 5.24
CA ALA A 173 11.04 -9.93 6.49
C ALA A 173 10.65 -11.40 6.72
N HIS A 174 10.22 -12.10 5.68
CA HIS A 174 9.89 -13.52 5.74
C HIS A 174 11.14 -14.38 6.07
N ASN A 175 12.26 -14.11 5.40
CA ASN A 175 13.53 -14.79 5.68
C ASN A 175 13.98 -14.59 7.12
N TRP A 176 13.88 -13.36 7.63
CA TRP A 176 14.18 -13.03 9.02
C TRP A 176 13.27 -13.80 9.98
N LYS A 177 11.96 -13.79 9.74
CA LYS A 177 10.99 -14.38 10.69
C LYS A 177 11.03 -15.89 10.73
N TYR A 178 11.17 -16.54 9.57
CA TYR A 178 11.02 -17.99 9.44
C TYR A 178 12.34 -18.72 9.17
N GLY A 179 13.47 -18.01 9.11
CA GLY A 179 14.79 -18.60 8.82
C GLY A 179 14.86 -19.21 7.42
N THR A 180 14.06 -18.71 6.48
CA THR A 180 14.11 -19.12 5.07
C THR A 180 15.22 -18.37 4.33
N GLU A 181 15.60 -18.87 3.15
CA GLU A 181 16.66 -18.30 2.32
C GLU A 181 16.15 -17.98 0.91
N TYR A 182 14.95 -17.41 0.81
CA TYR A 182 14.42 -16.95 -0.47
C TYR A 182 15.32 -15.87 -1.06
N ASP A 183 15.64 -16.00 -2.35
CA ASP A 183 16.46 -15.02 -3.07
C ASP A 183 15.58 -13.88 -3.59
N PRO A 184 15.74 -12.64 -3.09
CA PRO A 184 14.97 -11.49 -3.56
C PRO A 184 15.35 -11.03 -4.98
N SER A 185 16.34 -11.66 -5.63
CA SER A 185 16.68 -11.45 -7.05
C SER A 185 16.05 -12.50 -7.97
N ASP A 186 15.50 -13.59 -7.44
CA ASP A 186 14.79 -14.60 -8.21
C ASP A 186 13.40 -14.11 -8.61
N ILE A 187 13.13 -14.08 -9.92
CA ILE A 187 11.88 -13.55 -10.49
C ILE A 187 10.65 -14.33 -10.03
N ALA A 188 10.74 -15.67 -9.91
CA ALA A 188 9.61 -16.48 -9.49
C ALA A 188 9.27 -16.25 -8.02
N THR A 189 10.29 -16.08 -7.18
CA THR A 189 10.12 -15.71 -5.78
C THR A 189 9.51 -14.30 -5.65
N LEU A 190 10.02 -13.32 -6.40
CA LEU A 190 9.44 -11.97 -6.42
C LEU A 190 7.97 -11.98 -6.83
N GLU A 191 7.63 -12.69 -7.93
CA GLU A 191 6.26 -12.82 -8.40
C GLU A 191 5.34 -13.40 -7.33
N GLN A 192 5.76 -14.48 -6.67
CA GLN A 192 4.99 -15.14 -5.62
C GLN A 192 4.67 -14.17 -4.47
N PHE A 193 5.67 -13.45 -3.96
CA PHE A 193 5.48 -12.49 -2.87
C PHE A 193 4.67 -11.29 -3.31
N TRP A 194 4.94 -10.74 -4.51
CA TRP A 194 4.19 -9.62 -5.05
C TRP A 194 2.71 -9.96 -5.23
N MET A 195 2.39 -11.15 -5.74
CA MET A 195 1.01 -11.63 -5.86
C MET A 195 0.35 -11.82 -4.49
N GLY A 196 1.07 -12.28 -3.49
CA GLY A 196 0.57 -12.41 -2.12
C GLY A 196 0.18 -11.06 -1.51
N LEU A 197 0.93 -10.00 -1.79
CA LEU A 197 0.65 -8.64 -1.32
C LEU A 197 -0.61 -8.00 -1.95
N GLN A 198 -1.19 -8.61 -3.00
CA GLN A 198 -2.47 -8.17 -3.56
C GLN A 198 -3.68 -8.59 -2.71
N ASP A 199 -3.51 -9.53 -1.79
CA ASP A 199 -4.51 -9.89 -0.77
C ASP A 199 -4.33 -9.00 0.46
N ASP A 200 -5.37 -8.27 0.83
CA ASP A 200 -5.31 -7.27 1.90
C ASP A 200 -4.92 -7.87 3.25
N THR A 201 -5.44 -9.06 3.59
CA THR A 201 -5.11 -9.74 4.84
C THR A 201 -3.64 -10.18 4.87
N CYS A 202 -3.14 -10.71 3.74
CA CYS A 202 -1.74 -11.08 3.60
C CYS A 202 -0.83 -9.84 3.63
N CYS A 203 -1.28 -8.72 3.06
CA CYS A 203 -0.57 -7.45 3.06
C CYS A 203 -0.42 -6.90 4.49
N ILE A 204 -1.49 -6.88 5.29
CA ILE A 204 -1.50 -6.47 6.70
C ILE A 204 -0.58 -7.37 7.54
N ASP A 205 -0.66 -8.68 7.36
CA ASP A 205 0.20 -9.62 8.08
C ASP A 205 1.69 -9.39 7.74
N THR A 206 1.97 -9.11 6.46
CA THR A 206 3.34 -8.79 6.01
C THR A 206 3.82 -7.44 6.54
N GLU A 207 2.95 -6.43 6.61
CA GLU A 207 3.27 -5.13 7.21
C GLU A 207 3.72 -5.28 8.66
N ALA A 208 2.95 -6.02 9.48
CA ALA A 208 3.29 -6.29 10.87
C ALA A 208 4.63 -7.01 10.98
N MET A 209 4.91 -7.97 10.11
CA MET A 209 6.19 -8.69 10.06
C MET A 209 7.35 -7.75 9.69
N VAL A 210 7.16 -6.82 8.74
CA VAL A 210 8.15 -5.80 8.35
C VAL A 210 8.44 -4.87 9.52
N LEU A 211 7.41 -4.38 10.22
CA LEU A 211 7.56 -3.54 11.40
C LEU A 211 8.34 -4.25 12.52
N ALA A 212 7.99 -5.50 12.80
CA ALA A 212 8.71 -6.32 13.78
C ALA A 212 10.19 -6.50 13.43
N LYS A 213 10.50 -6.76 12.14
CA LYS A 213 11.88 -6.84 11.68
C LYS A 213 12.62 -5.51 11.84
N ILE A 214 11.99 -4.39 11.53
CA ILE A 214 12.59 -3.07 11.72
C ILE A 214 12.92 -2.82 13.19
N MET A 215 12.02 -3.20 14.10
CA MET A 215 12.26 -3.07 15.54
C MET A 215 13.42 -3.95 16.00
N ASP A 216 13.51 -5.18 15.52
CA ASP A 216 14.63 -6.11 15.82
C ASP A 216 15.95 -5.56 15.28
N ASP A 217 16.02 -5.13 14.02
CA ASP A 217 17.19 -4.52 13.40
C ASP A 217 17.70 -3.29 14.18
N ARG A 218 16.80 -2.56 14.82
CA ARG A 218 17.09 -1.37 15.64
C ARG A 218 17.30 -1.67 17.11
N GLN A 219 17.05 -2.91 17.53
CA GLN A 219 17.13 -3.34 18.93
C GLN A 219 16.22 -2.53 19.86
N VAL A 220 15.02 -2.17 19.39
CA VAL A 220 13.98 -1.49 20.17
C VAL A 220 12.83 -2.45 20.47
N SER A 221 12.10 -2.20 21.55
CA SER A 221 10.96 -3.02 21.98
C SER A 221 9.83 -2.14 22.51
N ILE A 222 8.62 -2.63 22.44
CA ILE A 222 7.44 -1.95 23.00
C ILE A 222 7.50 -1.93 24.54
N PRO A 223 7.02 -0.84 25.16
CA PRO A 223 6.55 0.40 24.55
C PRO A 223 7.71 1.24 23.96
N LEU A 224 7.49 1.84 22.81
CA LEU A 224 8.47 2.70 22.16
C LEU A 224 8.41 4.13 22.73
N THR A 225 9.55 4.81 22.79
CA THR A 225 9.59 6.25 22.97
C THR A 225 9.13 6.97 21.69
N GLU A 226 8.75 8.25 21.79
CA GLU A 226 8.34 9.05 20.61
C GLU A 226 9.42 9.08 19.52
N ASP A 227 10.70 9.22 19.91
CA ASP A 227 11.82 9.21 18.97
C ASP A 227 12.00 7.84 18.30
N GLU A 228 11.92 6.75 19.06
CA GLU A 228 11.99 5.38 18.51
C GLU A 228 10.83 5.12 17.56
N THR A 229 9.62 5.54 17.90
CA THR A 229 8.44 5.43 17.04
C THR A 229 8.69 6.13 15.71
N GLY A 230 9.10 7.41 15.75
CA GLY A 230 9.42 8.16 14.53
C GLY A 230 10.49 7.49 13.68
N GLN A 231 11.50 6.90 14.30
CA GLN A 231 12.59 6.21 13.61
C GLN A 231 12.16 4.86 13.02
N VAL A 232 11.31 4.09 13.69
CA VAL A 232 10.75 2.83 13.17
C VAL A 232 9.86 3.13 11.97
N MET A 233 8.96 4.12 12.09
CA MET A 233 8.09 4.53 11.00
C MET A 233 8.87 5.09 9.81
N ALA A 234 9.92 5.90 10.06
CA ALA A 234 10.79 6.39 9.00
C ALA A 234 11.45 5.23 8.23
N ARG A 235 11.93 4.21 8.94
CA ARG A 235 12.63 3.07 8.37
C ARG A 235 11.73 2.23 7.46
N TYR A 236 10.42 2.19 7.72
CA TYR A 236 9.44 1.55 6.85
C TYR A 236 9.48 2.14 5.42
N ASN A 237 9.53 3.46 5.31
CA ASN A 237 9.59 4.16 4.02
C ASN A 237 11.02 4.24 3.44
N GLY A 238 12.05 4.18 4.27
CA GLY A 238 13.45 4.25 3.84
C GLY A 238 14.42 4.90 4.83
N THR A 239 15.43 5.60 4.28
CA THR A 239 16.50 6.20 5.11
C THR A 239 16.85 7.64 4.73
N ASN A 240 16.20 8.21 3.71
CA ASN A 240 16.46 9.56 3.24
C ASN A 240 15.66 10.62 4.03
N ASP A 241 15.87 11.90 3.72
CA ASP A 241 15.15 13.01 4.37
C ASP A 241 13.62 12.93 4.22
N TRP A 242 13.15 12.34 3.12
CA TRP A 242 11.73 12.08 2.93
C TRP A 242 11.19 11.07 3.92
N ALA A 243 11.93 9.97 4.14
CA ALA A 243 11.58 8.94 5.11
C ALA A 243 11.52 9.52 6.54
N GLN A 244 12.40 10.46 6.90
CA GLN A 244 12.33 11.12 8.21
C GLN A 244 11.03 11.92 8.39
N LYS A 245 10.59 12.62 7.35
CA LYS A 245 9.31 13.35 7.37
C LYS A 245 8.12 12.40 7.42
N TYR A 246 8.18 11.30 6.67
CA TYR A 246 7.21 10.22 6.74
C TYR A 246 7.11 9.69 8.18
N GLY A 247 8.23 9.35 8.80
CA GLY A 247 8.25 8.84 10.17
C GLY A 247 7.64 9.81 11.18
N ALA A 248 7.96 11.10 11.06
CA ALA A 248 7.45 12.12 11.95
C ALA A 248 5.92 12.30 11.88
N VAL A 249 5.32 12.18 10.67
CA VAL A 249 3.86 12.27 10.55
C VAL A 249 3.18 10.97 10.96
N THR A 250 3.74 9.81 10.58
CA THR A 250 3.18 8.51 10.93
C THR A 250 3.20 8.28 12.45
N ALA A 251 4.20 8.81 13.16
CA ALA A 251 4.23 8.79 14.62
C ALA A 251 3.06 9.57 15.25
N ARG A 252 2.57 10.62 14.62
CA ARG A 252 1.37 11.34 15.08
C ARG A 252 0.09 10.53 14.87
N TYR A 253 -0.01 9.82 13.75
CA TYR A 253 -1.13 8.91 13.53
C TYR A 253 -1.10 7.77 14.54
N TYR A 254 0.08 7.21 14.82
CA TYR A 254 0.26 6.20 15.85
C TYR A 254 -0.25 6.68 17.22
N ALA A 255 0.12 7.88 17.64
CA ALA A 255 -0.37 8.43 18.90
C ALA A 255 -1.91 8.61 18.92
N ALA A 256 -2.50 9.01 17.78
CA ALA A 256 -3.95 9.15 17.67
C ALA A 256 -4.67 7.80 17.73
N PHE A 257 -4.13 6.75 17.10
CA PHE A 257 -4.68 5.40 17.16
C PHE A 257 -4.47 4.76 18.53
N GLN A 258 -3.34 5.00 19.22
CA GLN A 258 -3.17 4.52 20.61
C GLN A 258 -4.27 5.06 21.52
N GLU A 259 -4.53 6.38 21.48
CA GLU A 259 -5.59 6.96 22.28
C GLU A 259 -6.98 6.41 21.94
N TYR A 260 -7.22 6.07 20.68
CA TYR A 260 -8.47 5.47 20.24
C TYR A 260 -8.62 4.03 20.78
N ASP A 261 -7.57 3.21 20.64
CA ASP A 261 -7.57 1.82 21.11
C ASP A 261 -7.65 1.67 22.66
N GLU A 262 -7.33 2.73 23.41
CA GLU A 262 -7.50 2.75 24.88
C GLU A 262 -8.96 3.00 25.32
N ILE A 263 -9.80 3.53 24.42
CA ILE A 263 -11.20 3.89 24.71
C ILE A 263 -12.15 2.75 24.37
N ASP A 264 -11.79 1.91 23.39
CA ASP A 264 -12.57 0.79 22.87
C ASP A 264 -12.31 -0.50 23.67
#